data_1d66292af3f20c17445c267e60c22485
#
_entry.id   1d66292af3f20c17445c267e60c22485
#
_cell.length_a   1.000
_cell.length_b   1.000
_cell.length_c   1.000
_cell.angle_alpha   90.00
_cell.angle_beta   90.00
_cell.angle_gamma   90.00
#
_symmetry.space_group_name_H-M   'P 1'
#
loop_
_entity.id
_entity.type
_entity.pdbx_description
1 polymer ?
#
loop_
_entity_poly.entity_id
_entity_poly.type
_entity_poly.pdbx_seq_one_letter_code
_entity_poly.pdbx_strand_id
1 'polypeptide(L)'
;MPAYNAEKTLRRSFDEVPKEWVDDIILVDDASRDGTVALARTIEGLTVVVHPENRGYGGNQKTCYATALAAGADVVVMVHPDHQYDASVLHELI
;
A
#
# COMPACT_ATOMS: atom_id res chain seq x y z
N MET A 1 0.06 -0.15 2.23
CA MET A 1 0.79 0.75 1.31
C MET A 1 0.09 2.09 1.20
N PRO A 2 0.51 3.10 1.96
CA PRO A 2 0.00 4.45 1.76
C PRO A 2 0.55 5.03 0.45
N ALA A 3 -0.32 5.46 -0.45
CA ALA A 3 0.07 5.90 -1.78
C ALA A 3 -0.41 7.30 -2.11
N TYR A 4 0.47 8.07 -2.76
CA TYR A 4 0.14 9.36 -3.36
C TYR A 4 1.06 9.59 -4.55
N ASN A 5 0.46 9.69 -5.75
CA ASN A 5 1.20 9.90 -7.01
C ASN A 5 2.36 8.90 -7.19
N ALA A 6 2.05 7.61 -7.03
CA ALA A 6 3.05 6.54 -7.08
C ALA A 6 2.95 5.68 -8.36
N GLU A 7 2.37 6.22 -9.44
CA GLU A 7 2.15 5.45 -10.68
C GLU A 7 3.43 4.80 -11.20
N LYS A 8 4.57 5.51 -11.14
CA LYS A 8 5.82 5.03 -11.72
C LYS A 8 6.51 3.94 -10.91
N THR A 9 6.21 3.84 -9.61
CA THR A 9 6.92 2.95 -8.69
C THR A 9 6.05 1.86 -8.08
N LEU A 10 4.72 2.00 -8.15
CA LEU A 10 3.79 1.09 -7.49
C LEU A 10 3.99 -0.37 -7.89
N ARG A 11 4.03 -0.67 -9.18
CA ARG A 11 4.13 -2.05 -9.67
C ARG A 11 5.39 -2.73 -9.15
N ARG A 12 6.51 -2.02 -9.21
CA ARG A 12 7.79 -2.54 -8.74
C ARG A 12 7.76 -2.77 -7.23
N SER A 13 7.23 -1.83 -6.47
CA SER A 13 7.11 -1.97 -5.02
C SER A 13 6.22 -3.16 -4.64
N PHE A 14 5.10 -3.33 -5.34
CA PHE A 14 4.22 -4.47 -5.13
C PHE A 14 4.93 -5.79 -5.43
N ASP A 15 5.66 -5.85 -6.53
CA ASP A 15 6.35 -7.08 -6.94
C ASP A 15 7.47 -7.47 -5.96
N GLU A 16 8.06 -6.50 -5.24
CA GLU A 16 9.11 -6.74 -4.26
C GLU A 16 8.57 -7.25 -2.91
N VAL A 17 7.28 -7.14 -2.65
CA VAL A 17 6.70 -7.66 -1.41
C VAL A 17 6.76 -9.19 -1.42
N PRO A 18 7.31 -9.82 -0.34
CA PRO A 18 7.37 -11.29 -0.27
C PRO A 18 5.99 -11.87 0.04
N LYS A 19 5.24 -12.26 -1.00
CA LYS A 19 3.84 -12.68 -0.90
C LYS A 19 3.65 -13.93 -0.04
N GLU A 20 4.62 -14.80 0.03
CA GLU A 20 4.55 -15.99 0.88
C GLU A 20 4.49 -15.69 2.38
N TRP A 21 4.88 -14.48 2.78
CA TRP A 21 4.88 -14.03 4.17
C TRP A 21 3.72 -13.10 4.51
N VAL A 22 2.90 -12.73 3.53
CA VAL A 22 1.88 -11.70 3.67
C VAL A 22 0.52 -12.25 3.25
N ASP A 23 -0.47 -12.15 4.13
CA ASP A 23 -1.83 -12.63 3.85
C ASP A 23 -2.62 -11.65 2.98
N ASP A 24 -2.56 -10.35 3.31
CA ASP A 24 -3.28 -9.31 2.61
C ASP A 24 -2.37 -8.14 2.27
N ILE A 25 -2.54 -7.59 1.07
CA ILE A 25 -1.85 -6.37 0.65
C ILE A 25 -2.90 -5.32 0.37
N ILE A 26 -2.82 -4.19 1.09
CA ILE A 26 -3.80 -3.11 1.01
C ILE A 26 -3.08 -1.84 0.60
N LEU A 27 -3.61 -1.17 -0.43
CA LEU A 27 -3.15 0.16 -0.85
C LEU A 27 -4.23 1.18 -0.52
N VAL A 28 -3.85 2.24 0.19
CA VAL A 28 -4.73 3.38 0.44
C VAL A 28 -4.20 4.57 -0.34
N ASP A 29 -4.97 5.01 -1.33
CA ASP A 29 -4.61 6.14 -2.18
C ASP A 29 -5.14 7.44 -1.59
N ASP A 30 -4.27 8.42 -1.46
CA ASP A 30 -4.60 9.71 -0.86
C ASP A 30 -4.96 10.76 -1.92
N ALA A 31 -5.92 10.42 -2.75
CA ALA A 31 -6.44 11.28 -3.82
C ALA A 31 -5.35 11.65 -4.84
N SER A 32 -4.65 10.65 -5.36
CA SER A 32 -3.62 10.83 -6.40
C SER A 32 -4.19 11.48 -7.66
N ARG A 33 -3.37 12.30 -8.29
CA ARG A 33 -3.73 13.00 -9.54
C ARG A 33 -3.20 12.29 -10.77
N ASP A 34 -2.32 11.31 -10.61
CA ASP A 34 -1.78 10.51 -11.70
C ASP A 34 -2.55 9.19 -11.87
N GLY A 35 -2.00 8.23 -12.61
CA GLY A 35 -2.62 6.94 -12.86
C GLY A 35 -2.46 5.91 -11.74
N THR A 36 -2.08 6.31 -10.52
CA THR A 36 -1.85 5.39 -9.40
C THR A 36 -3.05 4.48 -9.15
N VAL A 37 -4.25 5.04 -9.01
CA VAL A 37 -5.46 4.25 -8.72
C VAL A 37 -5.79 3.31 -9.87
N ALA A 38 -5.75 3.81 -11.11
CA ALA A 38 -6.03 2.99 -12.27
C ALA A 38 -5.07 1.80 -12.36
N LEU A 39 -3.78 2.04 -12.15
CA LEU A 39 -2.77 1.00 -12.13
C LEU A 39 -3.01 0.01 -10.98
N ALA A 40 -3.28 0.51 -9.78
CA ALA A 40 -3.51 -0.33 -8.60
C ALA A 40 -4.67 -1.30 -8.81
N ARG A 41 -5.74 -0.85 -9.46
CA ARG A 41 -6.91 -1.68 -9.74
C ARG A 41 -6.65 -2.79 -10.75
N THR A 42 -5.57 -2.70 -11.51
CA THR A 42 -5.16 -3.77 -12.44
C THR A 42 -4.32 -4.84 -11.77
N ILE A 43 -3.83 -4.59 -10.55
CA ILE A 43 -2.95 -5.52 -9.85
C ILE A 43 -3.80 -6.53 -9.08
N GLU A 44 -3.71 -7.80 -9.48
CA GLU A 44 -4.41 -8.88 -8.81
C GLU A 44 -3.81 -9.10 -7.41
N GLY A 45 -4.68 -9.31 -6.42
CA GLY A 45 -4.26 -9.53 -5.03
C GLY A 45 -4.05 -8.25 -4.23
N LEU A 46 -4.27 -7.08 -4.82
CA LEU A 46 -4.15 -5.79 -4.13
C LEU A 46 -5.53 -5.23 -3.84
N THR A 47 -5.81 -4.99 -2.57
CA THR A 47 -7.04 -4.29 -2.13
C THR A 47 -6.80 -2.79 -2.17
N VAL A 48 -7.66 -2.06 -2.88
CA VAL A 48 -7.48 -0.62 -3.09
C VAL A 48 -8.57 0.16 -2.35
N VAL A 49 -8.14 1.11 -1.52
CA VAL A 49 -9.00 2.08 -0.85
C VAL A 49 -8.60 3.47 -1.33
N VAL A 50 -9.56 4.30 -1.72
CA VAL A 50 -9.29 5.63 -2.26
C VAL A 50 -9.95 6.68 -1.38
N HIS A 51 -9.13 7.64 -0.90
CA HIS A 51 -9.67 8.81 -0.20
C HIS A 51 -10.31 9.77 -1.23
N PRO A 52 -11.48 10.35 -0.94
CA PRO A 52 -12.10 11.32 -1.85
C PRO A 52 -11.35 12.64 -1.93
N GLU A 53 -10.53 12.91 -0.91
CA GLU A 53 -9.67 14.10 -0.85
C GLU A 53 -8.38 13.75 -0.12
N ASN A 54 -7.33 14.55 -0.34
CA ASN A 54 -6.03 14.32 0.28
C ASN A 54 -6.10 14.59 1.79
N ARG A 55 -5.71 13.60 2.59
CA ARG A 55 -5.70 13.65 4.06
C ARG A 55 -4.31 13.75 4.64
N GLY A 56 -3.29 13.77 3.78
CA GLY A 56 -1.90 13.78 4.20
C GLY A 56 -1.41 12.40 4.64
N TYR A 57 -0.11 12.31 4.87
CA TYR A 57 0.54 11.04 5.19
C TYR A 57 -0.01 10.40 6.46
N GLY A 58 -0.19 11.19 7.53
CA GLY A 58 -0.74 10.68 8.80
C GLY A 58 -2.17 10.16 8.66
N GLY A 59 -3.02 10.85 7.91
CA GLY A 59 -4.38 10.40 7.65
C GLY A 59 -4.40 9.13 6.81
N ASN A 60 -3.49 9.01 5.85
CA ASN A 60 -3.35 7.81 5.03
C ASN A 60 -2.91 6.62 5.88
N GLN A 61 -1.91 6.79 6.76
CA GLN A 61 -1.47 5.73 7.67
C GLN A 61 -2.60 5.24 8.56
N LYS A 62 -3.40 6.14 9.12
CA LYS A 62 -4.55 5.77 9.96
C LYS A 62 -5.53 4.89 9.19
N THR A 63 -5.82 5.24 7.95
CA THR A 63 -6.72 4.45 7.11
C THR A 63 -6.12 3.07 6.81
N CYS A 64 -4.81 3.00 6.53
CA CYS A 64 -4.13 1.73 6.31
C CYS A 64 -4.27 0.81 7.52
N TYR A 65 -4.00 1.30 8.72
CA TYR A 65 -4.11 0.49 9.93
C TYR A 65 -5.55 0.09 10.21
N ALA A 66 -6.50 1.01 10.10
CA ALA A 66 -7.91 0.71 10.33
C ALA A 66 -8.43 -0.35 9.36
N THR A 67 -8.07 -0.25 8.09
CA THR A 67 -8.48 -1.21 7.07
C THR A 67 -7.88 -2.59 7.35
N ALA A 68 -6.60 -2.65 7.69
CA ALA A 68 -5.92 -3.91 7.99
C ALA A 68 -6.51 -4.58 9.22
N LEU A 69 -6.79 -3.82 10.28
CA LEU A 69 -7.41 -4.36 11.51
C LEU A 69 -8.83 -4.86 11.23
N ALA A 70 -9.60 -4.15 10.42
CA ALA A 70 -10.94 -4.59 10.02
C ALA A 70 -10.90 -5.89 9.21
N ALA A 71 -9.82 -6.15 8.50
CA ALA A 71 -9.59 -7.39 7.76
C ALA A 71 -9.07 -8.54 8.65
N GLY A 72 -8.89 -8.30 9.95
CA GLY A 72 -8.46 -9.33 10.91
C GLY A 72 -6.96 -9.49 11.04
N ALA A 73 -6.17 -8.49 10.64
CA ALA A 73 -4.72 -8.58 10.74
C ALA A 73 -4.23 -8.56 12.18
N ASP A 74 -3.28 -9.44 12.50
CA ASP A 74 -2.60 -9.48 13.80
C ASP A 74 -1.35 -8.60 13.78
N VAL A 75 -0.67 -8.55 12.62
CA VAL A 75 0.54 -7.76 12.41
C VAL A 75 0.39 -6.94 11.13
N VAL A 76 0.70 -5.66 11.19
CA VAL A 76 0.64 -4.75 10.04
C VAL A 76 2.03 -4.17 9.78
N VAL A 77 2.51 -4.31 8.55
CA VAL A 77 3.78 -3.73 8.11
C VAL A 77 3.52 -2.68 7.04
N MET A 78 4.10 -1.50 7.22
CA MET A 78 3.93 -0.38 6.31
C MET A 78 5.02 -0.42 5.23
N VAL A 79 4.61 -0.41 3.95
CA VAL A 79 5.54 -0.36 2.81
C VAL A 79 5.17 0.82 1.94
N HIS A 80 6.16 1.64 1.59
CA HIS A 80 5.95 2.84 0.77
C HIS A 80 6.19 2.54 -0.72
N PRO A 81 5.19 2.75 -1.58
CA PRO A 81 5.31 2.41 -3.00
C PRO A 81 6.15 3.40 -3.83
N ASP A 82 6.71 4.41 -3.20
CA ASP A 82 7.60 5.38 -3.83
C ASP A 82 9.08 5.00 -3.76
N HIS A 83 9.38 3.79 -3.29
CA HIS A 83 10.74 3.26 -3.14
C HIS A 83 11.65 4.01 -2.16
N GLN A 84 11.07 4.71 -1.18
CA GLN A 84 11.87 5.24 -0.07
C GLN A 84 12.49 4.12 0.76
N TYR A 85 11.85 2.95 0.75
CA TYR A 85 12.34 1.75 1.43
C TYR A 85 12.40 0.59 0.44
N ASP A 86 13.36 -0.30 0.64
CA ASP A 86 13.45 -1.55 -0.11
C ASP A 86 12.47 -2.55 0.52
N ALA A 87 11.43 -2.92 -0.22
CA ALA A 87 10.40 -3.83 0.28
C ALA A 87 10.94 -5.23 0.58
N SER A 88 12.08 -5.61 0.00
CA SER A 88 12.70 -6.92 0.26
C SER A 88 13.14 -7.08 1.72
N VAL A 89 13.38 -5.99 2.44
CA VAL A 89 13.75 -6.06 3.86
C VAL A 89 12.62 -6.59 4.75
N LEU A 90 11.41 -6.73 4.24
CA LEU A 90 10.32 -7.35 4.99
C LEU A 90 10.66 -8.75 5.48
N HIS A 91 11.53 -9.47 4.78
CA HIS A 91 12.01 -10.78 5.24
C HIS A 91 12.69 -10.70 6.61
N GLU A 92 13.31 -9.57 6.92
CA GLU A 92 14.01 -9.37 8.19
C GLU A 92 13.06 -8.91 9.29
N LEU A 93 11.90 -8.31 8.92
CA LEU A 93 10.94 -7.78 9.86
C LEU A 93 9.89 -8.82 10.28
N ILE A 94 9.65 -9.79 9.45
CA ILE A 94 8.69 -10.85 9.69
C ILE A 94 9.38 -12.09 10.24
#